data_9ed7a93ede94308205fad89766da3b16
#
_entry.id   9ed7a93ede94308205fad89766da3b16
#
_cell.length_a   1.000
_cell.length_b   1.000
_cell.length_c   1.000
_cell.angle_alpha   90.00
_cell.angle_beta   90.00
_cell.angle_gamma   90.00
#
_symmetry.space_group_name_H-M   'P 1'
#
loop_
_entity.id
_entity.type
_entity.pdbx_description
1 polymer ?
#
loop_
_entity_poly.entity_id
_entity_poly.type
_entity_poly.pdbx_seq_one_letter_code
_entity_poly.pdbx_strand_id
1 'polypeptide(L)'
;MAINRWRLLRLLVFGILFLGLVLTIIFFIYYKKTHITTDNAYVRGHIHWVYPRINGSVIQVLVEDNQSVKKGQILVLLDPEEYKVKLLESKAELGLALSRLKEAEVHVKAVKAEVNLNKAEFAKAEADFRRAQVLYQKRVISKEKYERYLTNYEVSQAKLMAIKESLKQAKMQIKTAKENVNLCKRKVEVDQLNLKYTTIIAPVSGYITKKSVEVGQRVNPNRPLLAIVPLDEIWIEANYKEGQLEKIRPGQRVKIKIDAYPDKRFYGQVESIQAGTGAVFSLFPPENATGNWVKVTQRIPVKIVFTHPNNKDNKVLRIGMSAVTTVLVK
;
A
#
# COMPACT_ATOMS: atom_id res chain seq x y z
N MET A 1 -36.23 -34.59 81.12
CA MET A 1 -35.10 -33.87 80.53
C MET A 1 -35.63 -32.83 79.57
N ALA A 2 -35.78 -31.59 79.98
CA ALA A 2 -36.28 -30.51 79.15
C ALA A 2 -35.08 -29.94 78.38
N ILE A 3 -34.95 -30.33 77.09
CA ILE A 3 -33.96 -29.78 76.18
C ILE A 3 -34.29 -28.30 75.97
N ASN A 4 -33.41 -27.45 76.46
CA ASN A 4 -33.54 -26.00 76.58
C ASN A 4 -33.82 -25.45 75.12
N ARG A 5 -35.07 -25.06 74.78
CA ARG A 5 -35.55 -24.57 73.49
C ARG A 5 -34.60 -23.49 72.89
N TRP A 6 -33.96 -22.71 73.81
CA TRP A 6 -33.01 -21.68 73.40
C TRP A 6 -31.66 -22.25 72.90
N ARG A 7 -31.21 -23.44 73.32
CA ARG A 7 -30.02 -24.12 72.84
C ARG A 7 -30.29 -24.70 71.41
N LEU A 8 -31.46 -25.29 71.22
CA LEU A 8 -31.88 -25.78 69.91
C LEU A 8 -32.03 -24.62 68.87
N LEU A 9 -32.63 -23.49 69.31
CA LEU A 9 -32.76 -22.31 68.46
C LEU A 9 -31.40 -21.74 68.05
N ARG A 10 -30.41 -21.65 69.01
CA ARG A 10 -29.06 -21.24 68.74
C ARG A 10 -28.34 -22.19 67.79
N LEU A 11 -28.48 -23.50 67.94
CA LEU A 11 -27.90 -24.49 67.01
C LEU A 11 -28.50 -24.39 65.64
N LEU A 12 -29.81 -24.16 65.51
CA LEU A 12 -30.47 -23.92 64.21
C LEU A 12 -29.95 -22.63 63.53
N VAL A 13 -29.83 -21.54 64.28
CA VAL A 13 -29.33 -20.28 63.72
C VAL A 13 -27.85 -20.42 63.31
N PHE A 14 -27.04 -21.09 64.09
CA PHE A 14 -25.64 -21.39 63.72
C PHE A 14 -25.55 -22.31 62.51
N GLY A 15 -26.45 -23.30 62.39
CA GLY A 15 -26.53 -24.18 61.21
C GLY A 15 -26.89 -23.44 59.94
N ILE A 16 -27.85 -22.49 60.01
CA ILE A 16 -28.27 -21.67 58.83
C ILE A 16 -27.13 -20.71 58.42
N LEU A 17 -26.47 -20.07 59.41
CA LEU A 17 -25.31 -19.18 59.11
C LEU A 17 -24.14 -19.96 58.52
N PHE A 18 -23.85 -21.16 59.02
CA PHE A 18 -22.78 -22.01 58.46
C PHE A 18 -23.13 -22.48 57.04
N LEU A 19 -24.37 -22.88 56.80
CA LEU A 19 -24.82 -23.27 55.45
C LEU A 19 -24.75 -22.09 54.50
N GLY A 20 -25.17 -20.89 54.94
CA GLY A 20 -25.01 -19.63 54.14
C GLY A 20 -23.57 -19.31 53.83
N LEU A 21 -22.65 -19.49 54.77
CA LEU A 21 -21.22 -19.32 54.57
C LEU A 21 -20.67 -20.32 53.54
N VAL A 22 -21.01 -21.59 53.66
CA VAL A 22 -20.60 -22.64 52.73
C VAL A 22 -21.12 -22.35 51.28
N LEU A 23 -22.38 -21.97 51.17
CA LEU A 23 -22.96 -21.60 49.84
C LEU A 23 -22.26 -20.37 49.23
N THR A 24 -21.94 -19.35 50.02
CA THR A 24 -21.18 -18.20 49.55
C THR A 24 -19.78 -18.54 49.08
N ILE A 25 -19.10 -19.43 49.82
CA ILE A 25 -17.75 -19.90 49.43
C ILE A 25 -17.82 -20.70 48.13
N ILE A 26 -18.79 -21.61 47.99
CA ILE A 26 -19.01 -22.40 46.77
C ILE A 26 -19.33 -21.47 45.59
N PHE A 27 -20.20 -20.48 45.77
CA PHE A 27 -20.53 -19.49 44.77
C PHE A 27 -19.31 -18.68 44.35
N PHE A 28 -18.48 -18.24 45.32
CA PHE A 28 -17.27 -17.46 45.03
C PHE A 28 -16.23 -18.28 44.24
N ILE A 29 -16.04 -19.57 44.63
CA ILE A 29 -15.17 -20.49 43.91
C ILE A 29 -15.67 -20.72 42.47
N TYR A 30 -16.96 -20.96 42.34
CA TYR A 30 -17.60 -21.14 41.02
C TYR A 30 -17.45 -19.87 40.16
N TYR A 31 -17.73 -18.69 40.73
CA TYR A 31 -17.58 -17.41 40.06
C TYR A 31 -16.12 -17.19 39.60
N LYS A 32 -15.15 -17.45 40.45
CA LYS A 32 -13.71 -17.30 40.14
C LYS A 32 -13.25 -18.31 39.07
N LYS A 33 -13.87 -19.49 39.01
CA LYS A 33 -13.60 -20.48 37.93
C LYS A 33 -14.17 -20.11 36.57
N THR A 34 -15.30 -19.41 36.56
CA THR A 34 -16.03 -19.07 35.31
C THR A 34 -15.77 -17.65 34.80
N HIS A 35 -15.11 -16.79 35.60
CA HIS A 35 -14.82 -15.40 35.27
C HIS A 35 -13.32 -15.13 35.38
N ILE A 36 -12.64 -15.08 34.22
CA ILE A 36 -11.21 -14.78 34.19
C ILE A 36 -11.02 -13.29 33.90
N THR A 37 -10.45 -12.57 34.86
CA THR A 37 -10.32 -11.10 34.78
C THR A 37 -8.86 -10.70 34.71
N THR A 38 -8.59 -9.67 33.90
CA THR A 38 -7.31 -8.93 33.88
C THR A 38 -7.58 -7.41 33.87
N ASP A 39 -6.76 -6.70 34.61
CA ASP A 39 -6.66 -5.23 34.66
C ASP A 39 -5.62 -4.67 33.69
N ASN A 40 -4.80 -5.54 33.12
CA ASN A 40 -3.79 -5.18 32.13
C ASN A 40 -4.38 -5.32 30.72
N ALA A 41 -5.25 -4.38 30.37
CA ALA A 41 -5.88 -4.33 29.06
C ALA A 41 -5.95 -2.88 28.56
N TYR A 42 -5.79 -2.69 27.27
CA TYR A 42 -5.75 -1.38 26.64
C TYR A 42 -6.57 -1.35 25.37
N VAL A 43 -7.18 -0.21 25.09
CA VAL A 43 -7.79 0.08 23.79
C VAL A 43 -6.67 0.21 22.76
N ARG A 44 -6.72 -0.60 21.71
CA ARG A 44 -5.81 -0.55 20.55
C ARG A 44 -6.57 -0.20 19.30
N GLY A 45 -5.86 0.22 18.28
CA GLY A 45 -6.40 0.51 16.96
C GLY A 45 -5.28 0.71 15.96
N HIS A 46 -5.64 0.82 14.71
CA HIS A 46 -4.68 1.12 13.65
C HIS A 46 -4.25 2.59 13.69
N ILE A 47 -2.96 2.82 13.51
CA ILE A 47 -2.37 4.16 13.40
C ILE A 47 -1.80 4.29 12.00
N HIS A 48 -2.39 5.16 11.20
CA HIS A 48 -1.96 5.41 9.84
C HIS A 48 -1.08 6.66 9.80
N TRP A 49 0.23 6.45 9.73
CA TRP A 49 1.19 7.53 9.54
C TRP A 49 1.12 8.06 8.11
N VAL A 50 1.01 9.36 7.97
CA VAL A 50 0.98 10.05 6.68
C VAL A 50 2.37 10.61 6.39
N TYR A 51 2.98 10.10 5.33
CA TYR A 51 4.29 10.52 4.83
C TYR A 51 4.13 11.29 3.53
N PRO A 52 4.92 12.34 3.27
CA PRO A 52 5.01 12.90 1.94
C PRO A 52 5.70 11.89 1.03
N ARG A 53 5.34 11.86 -0.25
CA ARG A 53 5.96 10.96 -1.24
C ARG A 53 7.10 11.60 -1.99
N ILE A 54 7.23 12.92 -1.87
CA ILE A 54 8.23 13.77 -2.52
C ILE A 54 8.77 14.78 -1.51
N ASN A 55 9.92 15.36 -1.82
CA ASN A 55 10.46 16.49 -1.06
C ASN A 55 9.70 17.78 -1.42
N GLY A 56 9.60 18.70 -0.49
CA GLY A 56 9.00 20.01 -0.79
C GLY A 56 8.90 20.89 0.44
N SER A 57 8.58 22.17 0.23
CA SER A 57 8.26 23.12 1.30
C SER A 57 6.74 23.15 1.49
N VAL A 58 6.29 23.22 2.73
CA VAL A 58 4.87 23.29 3.07
C VAL A 58 4.37 24.72 2.86
N ILE A 59 3.39 24.91 1.98
CA ILE A 59 2.71 26.19 1.79
C ILE A 59 1.55 26.34 2.76
N GLN A 60 0.79 25.26 2.96
CA GLN A 60 -0.43 25.33 3.77
C GLN A 60 -0.69 23.99 4.47
N VAL A 61 -1.12 24.07 5.72
CA VAL A 61 -1.66 22.96 6.52
C VAL A 61 -3.14 23.25 6.72
N LEU A 62 -4.00 22.35 6.24
CA LEU A 62 -5.46 22.54 6.19
C LEU A 62 -6.21 21.83 7.32
N VAL A 63 -5.47 21.28 8.27
CA VAL A 63 -6.01 20.45 9.34
C VAL A 63 -5.32 20.74 10.67
N GLU A 64 -6.05 20.49 11.76
CA GLU A 64 -5.60 20.69 13.14
C GLU A 64 -5.51 19.36 13.90
N ASP A 65 -4.79 19.35 15.03
CA ASP A 65 -4.77 18.19 15.93
C ASP A 65 -6.20 17.88 16.43
N ASN A 66 -6.49 16.58 16.54
CA ASN A 66 -7.78 16.04 16.98
C ASN A 66 -8.96 16.31 16.04
N GLN A 67 -8.73 16.90 14.86
CA GLN A 67 -9.76 17.11 13.85
C GLN A 67 -10.15 15.78 13.20
N SER A 68 -11.46 15.61 12.95
CA SER A 68 -11.98 14.50 12.15
C SER A 68 -11.80 14.77 10.66
N VAL A 69 -11.25 13.79 9.92
CA VAL A 69 -11.03 13.87 8.48
C VAL A 69 -11.63 12.68 7.76
N LYS A 70 -12.00 12.88 6.50
CA LYS A 70 -12.50 11.83 5.61
C LYS A 70 -11.40 11.37 4.67
N LYS A 71 -11.45 10.11 4.25
CA LYS A 71 -10.57 9.57 3.21
C LYS A 71 -10.62 10.45 1.96
N GLY A 72 -9.44 10.83 1.43
CA GLY A 72 -9.30 11.71 0.27
C GLY A 72 -9.33 13.21 0.59
N GLN A 73 -9.61 13.61 1.83
CA GLN A 73 -9.55 15.02 2.26
C GLN A 73 -8.10 15.53 2.19
N ILE A 74 -7.92 16.75 1.70
CA ILE A 74 -6.62 17.40 1.61
C ILE A 74 -6.17 17.79 3.03
N LEU A 75 -4.93 17.43 3.36
CA LEU A 75 -4.31 17.66 4.66
C LEU A 75 -3.27 18.78 4.60
N VAL A 76 -2.36 18.67 3.63
CA VAL A 76 -1.20 19.54 3.49
C VAL A 76 -0.96 19.85 2.01
N LEU A 77 -0.60 21.06 1.71
CA LEU A 77 -0.16 21.49 0.37
C LEU A 77 1.33 21.84 0.41
N LEU A 78 2.07 21.18 -0.47
CA LEU A 78 3.47 21.49 -0.74
C LEU A 78 3.58 22.47 -1.90
N ASP A 79 4.71 23.16 -1.99
CA ASP A 79 5.02 24.05 -3.10
C ASP A 79 5.07 23.26 -4.43
N PRO A 80 4.19 23.52 -5.38
CA PRO A 80 4.13 22.80 -6.64
C PRO A 80 5.04 23.39 -7.73
N GLU A 81 5.67 24.56 -7.53
CA GLU A 81 6.30 25.31 -8.61
C GLU A 81 7.43 24.53 -9.27
N GLU A 82 8.33 23.92 -8.50
CA GLU A 82 9.40 23.08 -9.04
C GLU A 82 8.85 21.92 -9.89
N TYR A 83 7.77 21.29 -9.42
CA TYR A 83 7.14 20.16 -10.10
C TYR A 83 6.34 20.57 -11.34
N LYS A 84 5.75 21.77 -11.34
CA LYS A 84 5.12 22.36 -12.52
C LYS A 84 6.13 22.62 -13.62
N VAL A 85 7.28 23.20 -13.28
CA VAL A 85 8.36 23.48 -14.22
C VAL A 85 8.87 22.17 -14.81
N LYS A 86 9.17 21.15 -14.01
CA LYS A 86 9.60 19.81 -14.49
C LYS A 86 8.58 19.18 -15.43
N LEU A 87 7.28 19.30 -15.12
CA LEU A 87 6.22 18.80 -15.98
C LEU A 87 6.17 19.55 -17.31
N LEU A 88 6.42 20.87 -17.34
CA LEU A 88 6.50 21.64 -18.57
C LEU A 88 7.71 21.25 -19.40
N GLU A 89 8.87 21.04 -18.79
CA GLU A 89 10.07 20.54 -19.47
C GLU A 89 9.81 19.19 -20.14
N SER A 90 9.29 18.22 -19.40
CA SER A 90 9.00 16.88 -19.95
C SER A 90 7.96 16.91 -21.07
N LYS A 91 6.96 17.80 -20.99
CA LYS A 91 6.01 18.03 -22.08
C LYS A 91 6.68 18.64 -23.32
N ALA A 92 7.61 19.57 -23.15
CA ALA A 92 8.38 20.14 -24.24
C ALA A 92 9.27 19.10 -24.92
N GLU A 93 9.95 18.25 -24.12
CA GLU A 93 10.73 17.11 -24.64
C GLU A 93 9.86 16.14 -25.44
N LEU A 94 8.65 15.83 -24.95
CA LEU A 94 7.68 15.00 -25.71
C LEU A 94 7.29 15.67 -27.04
N GLY A 95 7.07 16.98 -27.04
CA GLY A 95 6.79 17.74 -28.27
C GLY A 95 7.92 17.62 -29.28
N LEU A 96 9.17 17.74 -28.84
CA LEU A 96 10.35 17.56 -29.68
C LEU A 96 10.47 16.13 -30.24
N ALA A 97 10.22 15.11 -29.39
CA ALA A 97 10.22 13.71 -29.82
C ALA A 97 9.14 13.41 -30.87
N LEU A 98 7.95 13.99 -30.71
CA LEU A 98 6.87 13.88 -31.70
C LEU A 98 7.24 14.54 -33.04
N SER A 99 7.90 15.69 -33.03
CA SER A 99 8.39 16.37 -34.21
C SER A 99 9.42 15.52 -34.97
N ARG A 100 10.38 14.91 -34.24
CA ARG A 100 11.38 14.00 -34.82
C ARG A 100 10.74 12.73 -35.42
N LEU A 101 9.72 12.19 -34.76
CA LEU A 101 8.95 11.07 -35.35
C LEU A 101 8.29 11.48 -36.66
N LYS A 102 7.70 12.67 -36.70
CA LYS A 102 7.07 13.20 -37.91
C LYS A 102 8.07 13.40 -39.06
N GLU A 103 9.25 13.90 -38.75
CA GLU A 103 10.37 14.04 -39.69
C GLU A 103 10.79 12.68 -40.25
N ALA A 104 10.97 11.66 -39.42
CA ALA A 104 11.29 10.31 -39.88
C ALA A 104 10.19 9.70 -40.74
N GLU A 105 8.90 9.97 -40.45
CA GLU A 105 7.78 9.55 -41.32
C GLU A 105 7.82 10.19 -42.66
N VAL A 106 8.14 11.47 -42.74
CA VAL A 106 8.27 12.22 -44.04
C VAL A 106 9.48 11.68 -44.79
N HIS A 107 10.61 11.43 -44.13
CA HIS A 107 11.80 10.85 -44.73
C HIS A 107 11.50 9.48 -45.40
N VAL A 108 10.79 8.57 -44.69
CA VAL A 108 10.38 7.27 -45.25
C VAL A 108 9.51 7.46 -46.50
N LYS A 109 8.62 8.48 -46.54
CA LYS A 109 7.81 8.76 -47.74
C LYS A 109 8.69 9.18 -48.91
N ALA A 110 9.70 10.02 -48.69
CA ALA A 110 10.64 10.46 -49.71
C ALA A 110 11.45 9.28 -50.27
N VAL A 111 12.06 8.46 -49.41
CA VAL A 111 12.84 7.28 -49.83
C VAL A 111 11.94 6.26 -50.55
N LYS A 112 10.67 6.10 -50.11
CA LYS A 112 9.71 5.22 -50.84
C LYS A 112 9.42 5.71 -52.24
N ALA A 113 9.33 7.01 -52.48
CA ALA A 113 9.17 7.57 -53.84
C ALA A 113 10.42 7.29 -54.69
N GLU A 114 11.62 7.40 -54.13
CA GLU A 114 12.88 7.08 -54.80
C GLU A 114 13.00 5.58 -55.13
N VAL A 115 12.55 4.69 -54.25
CA VAL A 115 12.43 3.24 -54.57
C VAL A 115 11.52 3.00 -55.75
N ASN A 116 10.40 3.71 -55.86
CA ASN A 116 9.50 3.56 -56.98
C ASN A 116 10.14 4.04 -58.32
N LEU A 117 10.90 5.14 -58.28
CA LEU A 117 11.66 5.64 -59.44
C LEU A 117 12.70 4.61 -59.90
N ASN A 118 13.57 4.14 -58.99
CA ASN A 118 14.61 3.16 -59.31
C ASN A 118 14.00 1.81 -59.77
N LYS A 119 12.82 1.45 -59.26
CA LYS A 119 12.09 0.25 -59.72
C LYS A 119 11.63 0.40 -61.18
N ALA A 120 11.18 1.57 -61.59
CA ALA A 120 10.78 1.84 -62.98
C ALA A 120 11.99 1.85 -63.92
N GLU A 121 13.14 2.45 -63.49
CA GLU A 121 14.39 2.42 -64.26
C GLU A 121 14.92 1.00 -64.44
N PHE A 122 14.92 0.21 -63.38
CA PHE A 122 15.31 -1.20 -63.47
C PHE A 122 14.40 -2.00 -64.40
N ALA A 123 13.08 -1.85 -64.34
CA ALA A 123 12.15 -2.53 -65.21
C ALA A 123 12.38 -2.20 -66.70
N LYS A 124 12.72 -0.91 -66.98
CA LYS A 124 13.12 -0.51 -68.34
C LYS A 124 14.44 -1.18 -68.76
N ALA A 125 15.48 -1.10 -67.94
CA ALA A 125 16.79 -1.71 -68.21
C ALA A 125 16.68 -3.24 -68.43
N GLU A 126 15.87 -3.92 -67.62
CA GLU A 126 15.59 -5.36 -67.75
C GLU A 126 14.89 -5.68 -69.13
N ALA A 127 13.88 -4.91 -69.51
CA ALA A 127 13.20 -5.11 -70.80
C ALA A 127 14.12 -4.84 -72.01
N ASP A 128 15.00 -3.81 -71.88
CA ASP A 128 15.96 -3.48 -72.97
C ASP A 128 17.04 -4.58 -73.05
N PHE A 129 17.56 -5.10 -71.90
CA PHE A 129 18.51 -6.19 -71.90
C PHE A 129 17.91 -7.48 -72.41
N ARG A 130 16.69 -7.88 -72.06
CA ARG A 130 16.01 -9.06 -72.59
C ARG A 130 15.85 -8.96 -74.17
N ARG A 131 15.51 -7.79 -74.71
CA ARG A 131 15.46 -7.55 -76.16
C ARG A 131 16.84 -7.69 -76.77
N ALA A 132 17.87 -7.07 -76.18
CA ALA A 132 19.24 -7.14 -76.65
C ALA A 132 19.76 -8.59 -76.68
N GLN A 133 19.44 -9.40 -75.64
CA GLN A 133 19.82 -10.81 -75.57
C GLN A 133 19.25 -11.60 -76.77
N VAL A 134 18.01 -11.43 -77.16
CA VAL A 134 17.38 -12.09 -78.32
C VAL A 134 18.04 -11.64 -79.63
N LEU A 135 18.30 -10.31 -79.75
CA LEU A 135 18.94 -9.79 -80.98
C LEU A 135 20.41 -10.22 -81.10
N TYR A 136 21.11 -10.34 -80.04
CA TYR A 136 22.50 -10.84 -80.09
C TYR A 136 22.56 -12.32 -80.40
N GLN A 137 21.68 -13.15 -79.90
CA GLN A 137 21.53 -14.56 -80.34
C GLN A 137 21.23 -14.71 -81.80
N LYS A 138 20.46 -13.80 -82.36
CA LYS A 138 20.17 -13.71 -83.84
C LYS A 138 21.28 -13.02 -84.62
N ARG A 139 22.42 -12.64 -84.03
CA ARG A 139 23.57 -11.94 -84.62
C ARG A 139 23.19 -10.58 -85.24
N VAL A 140 22.13 -9.91 -84.72
CA VAL A 140 21.65 -8.62 -85.26
C VAL A 140 22.40 -7.42 -84.68
N ILE A 141 22.98 -7.58 -83.46
CA ILE A 141 23.72 -6.50 -82.77
C ILE A 141 25.16 -6.98 -82.43
N SER A 142 26.08 -6.00 -82.25
CA SER A 142 27.46 -6.25 -81.92
C SER A 142 27.57 -6.70 -80.40
N LYS A 143 28.68 -7.40 -80.08
CA LYS A 143 29.00 -7.80 -78.66
C LYS A 143 29.09 -6.60 -77.73
N GLU A 144 29.73 -5.51 -78.19
CA GLU A 144 29.83 -4.26 -77.44
C GLU A 144 28.45 -3.69 -77.05
N LYS A 145 27.53 -3.68 -78.00
CA LYS A 145 26.15 -3.20 -77.78
C LYS A 145 25.41 -4.09 -76.80
N TYR A 146 25.58 -5.40 -76.83
CA TYR A 146 25.03 -6.35 -75.85
C TYR A 146 25.60 -6.12 -74.50
N GLU A 147 26.94 -6.02 -74.34
CA GLU A 147 27.63 -5.80 -73.09
C GLU A 147 27.17 -4.45 -72.45
N ARG A 148 26.94 -3.43 -73.23
CA ARG A 148 26.40 -2.15 -72.71
C ARG A 148 24.97 -2.29 -72.14
N TYR A 149 24.10 -3.08 -72.74
CA TYR A 149 22.78 -3.35 -72.15
C TYR A 149 22.86 -4.22 -70.90
N LEU A 150 23.76 -5.21 -70.87
CA LEU A 150 24.01 -6.01 -69.68
C LEU A 150 24.54 -5.17 -68.49
N THR A 151 25.54 -4.33 -68.72
CA THR A 151 26.07 -3.44 -67.69
C THR A 151 25.00 -2.48 -67.17
N ASN A 152 24.17 -1.91 -68.07
CA ASN A 152 23.10 -1.02 -67.63
C ASN A 152 22.05 -1.75 -66.77
N TYR A 153 21.71 -3.01 -67.08
CA TYR A 153 20.86 -3.86 -66.29
C TYR A 153 21.45 -4.12 -64.92
N GLU A 154 22.72 -4.56 -64.81
CA GLU A 154 23.42 -4.83 -63.56
C GLU A 154 23.54 -3.58 -62.69
N VAL A 155 23.89 -2.43 -63.25
CA VAL A 155 23.94 -1.16 -62.52
C VAL A 155 22.58 -0.75 -61.98
N SER A 156 21.52 -0.88 -62.80
CA SER A 156 20.15 -0.53 -62.37
C SER A 156 19.64 -1.48 -61.26
N GLN A 157 20.03 -2.77 -61.31
CA GLN A 157 19.72 -3.75 -60.30
C GLN A 157 20.42 -3.40 -58.95
N ALA A 158 21.72 -3.08 -59.00
CA ALA A 158 22.48 -2.66 -57.86
C ALA A 158 21.92 -1.38 -57.20
N LYS A 159 21.55 -0.38 -57.99
CA LYS A 159 20.89 0.84 -57.52
C LYS A 159 19.58 0.53 -56.81
N LEU A 160 18.72 -0.33 -57.39
CA LEU A 160 17.45 -0.73 -56.75
C LEU A 160 17.66 -1.45 -55.44
N MET A 161 18.71 -2.33 -55.31
CA MET A 161 19.04 -2.98 -54.09
C MET A 161 19.50 -1.98 -53.04
N ALA A 162 20.40 -1.07 -53.34
CA ALA A 162 20.92 -0.06 -52.44
C ALA A 162 19.79 0.82 -51.85
N ILE A 163 18.89 1.33 -52.72
CA ILE A 163 17.80 2.17 -52.22
C ILE A 163 16.74 1.39 -51.40
N LYS A 164 16.55 0.10 -51.65
CA LYS A 164 15.72 -0.76 -50.81
C LYS A 164 16.29 -0.89 -49.40
N GLU A 165 17.62 -1.05 -49.26
CA GLU A 165 18.26 -1.08 -47.94
C GLU A 165 18.18 0.29 -47.25
N SER A 166 18.31 1.42 -47.97
CA SER A 166 18.04 2.77 -47.44
C SER A 166 16.60 2.89 -46.91
N LEU A 167 15.60 2.33 -47.63
CA LEU A 167 14.22 2.32 -47.14
C LEU A 167 14.09 1.52 -45.82
N LYS A 168 14.78 0.40 -45.72
CA LYS A 168 14.78 -0.42 -44.52
C LYS A 168 15.41 0.35 -43.33
N GLN A 169 16.52 1.04 -43.56
CA GLN A 169 17.16 1.91 -42.58
C GLN A 169 16.23 3.04 -42.13
N ALA A 170 15.58 3.75 -43.05
CA ALA A 170 14.64 4.81 -42.74
C ALA A 170 13.44 4.30 -41.93
N LYS A 171 12.92 3.09 -42.21
CA LYS A 171 11.88 2.45 -41.37
C LYS A 171 12.35 2.13 -39.98
N MET A 172 13.61 1.73 -39.81
CA MET A 172 14.18 1.51 -38.48
C MET A 172 14.28 2.81 -37.69
N GLN A 173 14.58 3.94 -38.35
CA GLN A 173 14.58 5.27 -37.72
C GLN A 173 13.21 5.65 -37.15
N ILE A 174 12.09 5.33 -37.89
CA ILE A 174 10.74 5.50 -37.34
C ILE A 174 10.56 4.70 -36.08
N LYS A 175 11.01 3.43 -36.02
CA LYS A 175 10.89 2.59 -34.85
C LYS A 175 11.62 3.22 -33.65
N THR A 176 12.85 3.65 -33.85
CA THR A 176 13.64 4.33 -32.81
C THR A 176 12.97 5.62 -32.33
N ALA A 177 12.45 6.44 -33.26
CA ALA A 177 11.73 7.66 -32.92
C ALA A 177 10.45 7.37 -32.12
N LYS A 178 9.70 6.31 -32.45
CA LYS A 178 8.54 5.87 -31.68
C LYS A 178 8.89 5.47 -30.25
N GLU A 179 9.96 4.71 -30.07
CA GLU A 179 10.41 4.31 -28.72
C GLU A 179 10.83 5.54 -27.90
N ASN A 180 11.49 6.52 -28.53
CA ASN A 180 11.80 7.78 -27.86
C ASN A 180 10.55 8.57 -27.45
N VAL A 181 9.51 8.61 -28.29
CA VAL A 181 8.21 9.19 -27.93
C VAL A 181 7.60 8.47 -26.73
N ASN A 182 7.65 7.14 -26.69
CA ASN A 182 7.16 6.34 -25.55
C ASN A 182 7.93 6.67 -24.26
N LEU A 183 9.26 6.80 -24.35
CA LEU A 183 10.10 7.20 -23.22
C LEU A 183 9.69 8.58 -22.67
N CYS A 184 9.56 9.59 -23.55
CA CYS A 184 9.14 10.93 -23.14
C CYS A 184 7.73 10.95 -22.56
N LYS A 185 6.79 10.13 -23.07
CA LYS A 185 5.46 9.99 -22.48
C LYS A 185 5.53 9.49 -21.05
N ARG A 186 6.33 8.45 -20.78
CA ARG A 186 6.52 7.94 -19.41
C ARG A 186 7.13 8.99 -18.48
N LYS A 187 8.07 9.80 -18.98
CA LYS A 187 8.63 10.91 -18.20
C LYS A 187 7.55 11.92 -17.81
N VAL A 188 6.68 12.31 -18.75
CA VAL A 188 5.53 13.19 -18.47
C VAL A 188 4.60 12.58 -17.41
N GLU A 189 4.29 11.28 -17.51
CA GLU A 189 3.45 10.59 -16.51
C GLU A 189 4.07 10.65 -15.11
N VAL A 190 5.38 10.43 -15.00
CA VAL A 190 6.11 10.50 -13.71
C VAL A 190 6.05 11.92 -13.14
N ASP A 191 6.34 12.95 -13.94
CA ASP A 191 6.32 14.33 -13.47
C ASP A 191 4.90 14.81 -13.12
N GLN A 192 3.89 14.34 -13.85
CA GLN A 192 2.49 14.59 -13.50
C GLN A 192 2.10 13.91 -12.16
N LEU A 193 2.61 12.72 -11.91
CA LEU A 193 2.41 12.01 -10.64
C LEU A 193 3.10 12.75 -9.49
N ASN A 194 4.34 13.22 -9.70
CA ASN A 194 5.08 14.01 -8.71
C ASN A 194 4.33 15.32 -8.38
N LEU A 195 3.81 16.00 -9.40
CA LEU A 195 2.97 17.18 -9.17
C LEU A 195 1.71 16.84 -8.36
N LYS A 196 1.06 15.71 -8.61
CA LYS A 196 -0.08 15.26 -7.80
C LYS A 196 0.31 15.01 -6.34
N TYR A 197 1.52 14.54 -6.08
CA TYR A 197 2.02 14.29 -4.73
C TYR A 197 2.33 15.55 -3.93
N THR A 198 2.31 16.75 -4.54
CA THR A 198 2.36 18.02 -3.80
C THR A 198 1.11 18.25 -2.97
N THR A 199 0.00 17.60 -3.31
CA THR A 199 -1.24 17.60 -2.52
C THR A 199 -1.32 16.34 -1.69
N ILE A 200 -1.12 16.47 -0.39
CA ILE A 200 -1.15 15.35 0.56
C ILE A 200 -2.56 15.16 1.06
N ILE A 201 -3.10 13.95 0.85
CA ILE A 201 -4.49 13.59 1.19
C ILE A 201 -4.55 12.51 2.26
N ALA A 202 -5.66 12.44 2.98
CA ALA A 202 -5.93 11.41 3.97
C ALA A 202 -6.11 10.03 3.32
N PRO A 203 -5.31 9.00 3.67
CA PRO A 203 -5.46 7.64 3.14
C PRO A 203 -6.70 6.92 3.69
N VAL A 204 -7.14 7.29 4.90
CA VAL A 204 -8.30 6.72 5.61
C VAL A 204 -9.08 7.84 6.30
N SER A 205 -10.34 7.55 6.66
CA SER A 205 -11.11 8.44 7.54
C SER A 205 -10.74 8.19 9.01
N GLY A 206 -10.69 9.23 9.82
CA GLY A 206 -10.34 9.10 11.24
C GLY A 206 -10.05 10.44 11.88
N TYR A 207 -9.34 10.42 13.00
CA TYR A 207 -8.93 11.61 13.73
C TYR A 207 -7.44 11.85 13.60
N ILE A 208 -7.06 13.09 13.34
CA ILE A 208 -5.65 13.50 13.28
C ILE A 208 -5.04 13.43 14.68
N THR A 209 -3.83 12.97 14.75
CA THR A 209 -3.01 12.98 15.97
C THR A 209 -1.53 13.13 15.61
N LYS A 210 -0.74 13.63 16.55
CA LYS A 210 0.70 13.87 16.38
C LYS A 210 1.04 14.67 15.11
N LYS A 211 0.31 15.74 14.86
CA LYS A 211 0.66 16.69 13.79
C LYS A 211 2.02 17.32 14.12
N SER A 212 3.01 17.07 13.26
CA SER A 212 4.38 17.59 13.41
C SER A 212 4.77 18.51 12.26
N VAL A 213 3.87 18.74 11.32
CA VAL A 213 4.09 19.57 10.14
C VAL A 213 3.59 20.99 10.38
N GLU A 214 4.44 21.98 9.97
CA GLU A 214 4.11 23.39 10.04
C GLU A 214 4.36 24.07 8.70
N VAL A 215 3.68 25.21 8.47
CA VAL A 215 3.86 26.05 7.27
C VAL A 215 5.30 26.55 7.19
N GLY A 216 5.89 26.54 5.99
CA GLY A 216 7.29 26.90 5.75
C GLY A 216 8.30 25.80 6.00
N GLN A 217 7.90 24.67 6.60
CA GLN A 217 8.78 23.53 6.86
C GLN A 217 9.12 22.79 5.58
N ARG A 218 10.39 22.38 5.43
CA ARG A 218 10.81 21.43 4.37
C ARG A 218 10.56 19.99 4.83
N VAL A 219 9.85 19.22 4.03
CA VAL A 219 9.48 17.84 4.32
C VAL A 219 10.09 16.86 3.33
N ASN A 220 10.24 15.60 3.74
CA ASN A 220 10.79 14.52 2.94
C ASN A 220 10.09 13.18 3.24
N PRO A 221 10.20 12.16 2.38
CA PRO A 221 9.53 10.86 2.53
C PRO A 221 9.89 10.07 3.79
N ASN A 222 10.97 10.40 4.48
CA ASN A 222 11.45 9.64 5.64
C ASN A 222 10.84 10.10 6.97
N ARG A 223 10.13 11.22 6.99
CA ARG A 223 9.54 11.78 8.20
C ARG A 223 8.02 11.88 8.08
N PRO A 224 7.26 11.29 9.01
CA PRO A 224 5.81 11.42 9.01
C PRO A 224 5.39 12.85 9.34
N LEU A 225 4.32 13.32 8.72
CA LEU A 225 3.75 14.65 8.95
C LEU A 225 2.74 14.65 10.09
N LEU A 226 1.95 13.61 10.16
CA LEU A 226 0.89 13.41 11.15
C LEU A 226 0.47 11.93 11.14
N ALA A 227 -0.37 11.54 12.10
CA ALA A 227 -1.02 10.24 12.11
C ALA A 227 -2.54 10.38 12.04
N ILE A 228 -3.22 9.42 11.43
CA ILE A 228 -4.68 9.32 11.41
C ILE A 228 -5.09 8.03 12.11
N VAL A 229 -6.03 8.16 13.04
CA VAL A 229 -6.56 7.04 13.83
C VAL A 229 -8.05 6.85 13.50
N PRO A 230 -8.41 5.76 12.80
CA PRO A 230 -9.80 5.34 12.65
C PRO A 230 -10.34 4.85 14.00
N LEU A 231 -11.41 5.46 14.51
CA LEU A 231 -12.03 5.01 15.77
C LEU A 231 -13.11 3.93 15.56
N ASP A 232 -13.41 3.60 14.31
CA ASP A 232 -14.35 2.52 13.98
C ASP A 232 -13.68 1.14 14.00
N GLU A 233 -12.34 1.08 13.96
CA GLU A 233 -11.53 -0.14 13.91
C GLU A 233 -10.68 -0.30 15.17
N ILE A 234 -11.31 -0.19 16.34
CA ILE A 234 -10.65 -0.36 17.63
C ILE A 234 -10.97 -1.71 18.25
N TRP A 235 -10.03 -2.24 19.04
CA TRP A 235 -10.19 -3.47 19.82
C TRP A 235 -9.56 -3.31 21.21
N ILE A 236 -9.74 -4.31 22.06
CA ILE A 236 -9.03 -4.40 23.33
C ILE A 236 -7.92 -5.44 23.20
N GLU A 237 -6.72 -5.05 23.56
CA GLU A 237 -5.59 -5.96 23.82
C GLU A 237 -5.50 -6.20 25.30
N ALA A 238 -5.84 -7.41 25.72
CA ALA A 238 -5.89 -7.79 27.13
C ALA A 238 -4.80 -8.82 27.43
N ASN A 239 -3.92 -8.50 28.38
CA ASN A 239 -2.76 -9.31 28.75
C ASN A 239 -3.11 -10.24 29.90
N TYR A 240 -3.43 -11.50 29.61
CA TYR A 240 -3.72 -12.53 30.60
C TYR A 240 -2.45 -13.25 31.06
N LYS A 241 -2.43 -13.66 32.34
CA LYS A 241 -1.34 -14.49 32.85
C LYS A 241 -1.37 -15.87 32.19
N GLU A 242 -0.21 -16.46 31.96
CA GLU A 242 -0.04 -17.78 31.32
C GLU A 242 -0.98 -18.86 31.92
N GLY A 243 -1.07 -18.96 33.24
CA GLY A 243 -1.96 -19.91 33.91
C GLY A 243 -3.46 -19.64 33.74
N GLN A 244 -3.87 -18.48 33.18
CA GLN A 244 -5.28 -18.15 32.90
C GLN A 244 -5.70 -18.57 31.49
N LEU A 245 -4.74 -18.80 30.59
CA LEU A 245 -5.01 -19.10 29.17
C LEU A 245 -5.59 -20.49 28.93
N GLU A 246 -5.35 -21.44 29.83
CA GLU A 246 -5.87 -22.79 29.72
C GLU A 246 -7.37 -22.84 29.39
N LYS A 247 -8.13 -21.85 29.90
CA LYS A 247 -9.59 -21.77 29.76
C LYS A 247 -10.07 -20.74 28.76
N ILE A 248 -9.19 -19.88 28.25
CA ILE A 248 -9.55 -18.83 27.27
C ILE A 248 -9.51 -19.43 25.86
N ARG A 249 -10.61 -19.26 25.11
CA ARG A 249 -10.74 -19.73 23.74
C ARG A 249 -11.36 -18.62 22.85
N PRO A 250 -10.98 -18.55 21.56
CA PRO A 250 -11.67 -17.71 20.61
C PRO A 250 -13.19 -17.97 20.62
N GLY A 251 -13.98 -16.92 20.45
CA GLY A 251 -15.42 -16.98 20.47
C GLY A 251 -16.07 -16.73 21.84
N GLN A 252 -15.33 -16.72 22.94
CA GLN A 252 -15.89 -16.47 24.27
C GLN A 252 -16.31 -15.01 24.45
N ARG A 253 -17.40 -14.78 25.16
CA ARG A 253 -17.90 -13.44 25.48
C ARG A 253 -17.03 -12.78 26.56
N VAL A 254 -16.84 -11.48 26.40
CA VAL A 254 -16.04 -10.67 27.30
C VAL A 254 -16.82 -9.44 27.77
N LYS A 255 -16.83 -9.20 29.07
CA LYS A 255 -17.29 -7.94 29.66
C LYS A 255 -16.09 -7.01 29.74
N ILE A 256 -16.26 -5.78 29.24
CA ILE A 256 -15.20 -4.77 29.17
C ILE A 256 -15.65 -3.56 29.98
N LYS A 257 -14.83 -3.12 30.90
CA LYS A 257 -14.99 -1.90 31.65
C LYS A 257 -13.82 -0.99 31.32
N ILE A 258 -14.09 0.18 30.78
CA ILE A 258 -13.07 1.21 30.46
C ILE A 258 -12.96 2.13 31.66
N ASP A 259 -11.75 2.41 32.12
CA ASP A 259 -11.53 3.19 33.34
C ASP A 259 -12.01 4.64 33.21
N ALA A 260 -11.89 5.21 32.00
CA ALA A 260 -12.39 6.55 31.69
C ALA A 260 -13.94 6.66 31.70
N TYR A 261 -14.66 5.54 31.64
CA TYR A 261 -16.13 5.48 31.58
C TYR A 261 -16.67 4.41 32.53
N PRO A 262 -16.59 4.61 33.87
CA PRO A 262 -16.89 3.59 34.87
C PRO A 262 -18.37 3.13 34.84
N ASP A 263 -19.27 3.98 34.41
CA ASP A 263 -20.72 3.71 34.36
C ASP A 263 -21.15 2.99 33.06
N LYS A 264 -20.29 3.00 32.03
CA LYS A 264 -20.58 2.32 30.77
C LYS A 264 -20.04 0.90 30.77
N ARG A 265 -20.85 -0.04 30.26
CA ARG A 265 -20.48 -1.44 30.09
C ARG A 265 -20.34 -1.72 28.58
N PHE A 266 -19.18 -2.19 28.20
CA PHE A 266 -18.93 -2.64 26.83
C PHE A 266 -18.85 -4.16 26.82
N TYR A 267 -19.22 -4.75 25.68
CA TYR A 267 -19.18 -6.18 25.47
C TYR A 267 -18.38 -6.49 24.22
N GLY A 268 -17.61 -7.57 24.31
CA GLY A 268 -16.78 -8.02 23.21
C GLY A 268 -16.72 -9.55 23.17
N GLN A 269 -15.93 -10.01 22.23
CA GLN A 269 -15.67 -11.43 22.02
C GLN A 269 -14.16 -11.61 21.81
N VAL A 270 -13.61 -12.70 22.38
CA VAL A 270 -12.25 -13.11 22.09
C VAL A 270 -12.12 -13.45 20.62
N GLU A 271 -11.32 -12.69 19.88
CA GLU A 271 -11.04 -12.94 18.46
C GLU A 271 -9.86 -13.91 18.32
N SER A 272 -8.75 -13.62 18.98
CA SER A 272 -7.53 -14.40 18.85
C SER A 272 -6.65 -14.27 20.10
N ILE A 273 -5.75 -15.23 20.25
CA ILE A 273 -4.70 -15.26 21.29
C ILE A 273 -3.37 -15.16 20.56
N GLN A 274 -2.48 -14.27 21.01
CA GLN A 274 -1.18 -14.10 20.39
C GLN A 274 -0.31 -15.35 20.60
N ALA A 275 0.48 -15.70 19.58
CA ALA A 275 1.33 -16.90 19.58
C ALA A 275 2.56 -16.82 20.49
N GLY A 276 2.83 -15.65 21.09
CA GLY A 276 3.98 -15.43 21.99
C GLY A 276 3.67 -14.45 23.09
N THR A 277 4.53 -14.43 24.12
CA THR A 277 4.43 -13.50 25.23
C THR A 277 4.88 -12.10 24.84
N GLY A 278 4.40 -11.07 25.51
CA GLY A 278 4.84 -9.70 25.25
C GLY A 278 6.35 -9.48 25.46
N ALA A 279 6.97 -10.27 26.32
CA ALA A 279 8.41 -10.20 26.60
C ALA A 279 9.26 -10.66 25.39
N VAL A 280 8.82 -11.67 24.63
CA VAL A 280 9.55 -12.19 23.45
C VAL A 280 9.61 -11.16 22.32
N PHE A 281 8.58 -10.33 22.19
CA PHE A 281 8.48 -9.29 21.15
C PHE A 281 8.89 -7.89 21.63
N SER A 282 9.41 -7.78 22.87
CA SER A 282 9.93 -6.51 23.40
C SER A 282 11.26 -6.16 22.74
N LEU A 283 11.48 -4.88 22.42
CA LEU A 283 12.79 -4.37 21.98
C LEU A 283 13.88 -4.55 23.05
N PHE A 284 13.49 -4.60 24.32
CA PHE A 284 14.36 -4.84 25.47
C PHE A 284 13.75 -5.96 26.32
N PRO A 285 14.02 -7.23 26.00
CA PRO A 285 13.58 -8.34 26.83
C PRO A 285 14.19 -8.18 28.24
N PRO A 286 13.45 -8.47 29.32
CA PRO A 286 14.00 -8.42 30.67
C PRO A 286 15.08 -9.50 30.81
N GLU A 287 16.35 -9.09 30.85
CA GLU A 287 17.48 -9.96 31.16
C GLU A 287 17.73 -9.95 32.67
N ASN A 288 17.89 -11.12 33.24
CA ASN A 288 18.30 -11.27 34.66
C ASN A 288 19.79 -10.94 34.79
N ALA A 289 20.12 -9.66 35.00
CA ALA A 289 21.50 -9.17 35.10
C ALA A 289 22.29 -9.72 36.34
N THR A 290 21.64 -10.45 37.23
CA THR A 290 22.24 -10.85 38.54
C THR A 290 22.58 -12.33 38.69
N GLY A 291 22.50 -13.14 37.59
CA GLY A 291 22.87 -14.57 37.64
C GLY A 291 21.91 -15.50 38.37
N ASN A 292 20.93 -15.01 39.13
CA ASN A 292 19.88 -15.81 39.74
C ASN A 292 18.66 -15.87 38.85
N TRP A 293 18.29 -17.07 38.40
CA TRP A 293 17.08 -17.26 37.61
C TRP A 293 15.83 -17.10 38.46
N VAL A 294 15.00 -16.10 38.17
CA VAL A 294 13.70 -15.88 38.79
C VAL A 294 12.59 -16.15 37.79
N LYS A 295 11.71 -17.09 38.10
CA LYS A 295 10.53 -17.37 37.28
C LYS A 295 9.56 -16.20 37.36
N VAL A 296 9.48 -15.38 36.27
CA VAL A 296 8.52 -14.29 36.13
C VAL A 296 7.29 -14.81 35.37
N THR A 297 6.09 -14.63 35.95
CA THR A 297 4.84 -15.00 35.30
C THR A 297 4.67 -14.20 34.02
N GLN A 298 4.68 -14.87 32.87
CA GLN A 298 4.52 -14.25 31.60
C GLN A 298 3.04 -13.88 31.32
N ARG A 299 2.84 -12.83 30.52
CA ARG A 299 1.51 -12.42 30.05
C ARG A 299 1.42 -12.60 28.55
N ILE A 300 0.28 -13.10 28.10
CA ILE A 300 0.00 -13.34 26.69
C ILE A 300 -1.15 -12.42 26.26
N PRO A 301 -0.93 -11.61 25.20
CA PRO A 301 -1.96 -10.73 24.67
C PRO A 301 -3.10 -11.52 24.03
N VAL A 302 -4.32 -11.12 24.37
CA VAL A 302 -5.57 -11.63 23.81
C VAL A 302 -6.28 -10.48 23.13
N LYS A 303 -6.59 -10.62 21.84
CA LYS A 303 -7.34 -9.64 21.08
C LYS A 303 -8.84 -9.86 21.29
N ILE A 304 -9.53 -8.81 21.72
CA ILE A 304 -10.96 -8.82 22.00
C ILE A 304 -11.62 -7.74 21.13
N VAL A 305 -12.53 -8.14 20.27
CA VAL A 305 -13.29 -7.22 19.41
C VAL A 305 -14.62 -6.89 20.06
N PHE A 306 -15.11 -5.66 19.84
CA PHE A 306 -16.41 -5.24 20.34
C PHE A 306 -17.53 -5.93 19.59
N THR A 307 -18.55 -6.41 20.31
CA THR A 307 -19.70 -7.10 19.70
C THR A 307 -20.52 -6.17 18.80
N HIS A 308 -20.53 -4.85 19.11
CA HIS A 308 -21.21 -3.82 18.34
C HIS A 308 -20.20 -2.71 17.98
N PRO A 309 -19.34 -2.91 16.98
CA PRO A 309 -18.25 -1.99 16.68
C PRO A 309 -18.73 -0.59 16.28
N ASN A 310 -19.92 -0.47 15.69
CA ASN A 310 -20.49 0.80 15.22
C ASN A 310 -21.38 1.52 16.25
N ASN A 311 -21.39 1.08 17.51
CA ASN A 311 -22.13 1.78 18.55
C ASN A 311 -21.54 3.18 18.77
N LYS A 312 -22.41 4.21 18.90
CA LYS A 312 -22.01 5.60 19.21
C LYS A 312 -21.13 5.66 20.47
N ASP A 313 -21.35 4.77 21.43
CA ASP A 313 -20.57 4.67 22.65
C ASP A 313 -19.11 4.27 22.41
N ASN A 314 -18.81 3.48 21.37
CA ASN A 314 -17.44 3.11 21.04
C ASN A 314 -16.65 4.28 20.44
N LYS A 315 -17.32 5.25 19.80
CA LYS A 315 -16.68 6.43 19.18
C LYS A 315 -16.07 7.42 20.20
N VAL A 316 -16.38 7.27 21.47
CA VAL A 316 -15.76 8.07 22.54
C VAL A 316 -14.45 7.45 23.03
N LEU A 317 -14.17 6.17 22.69
CA LEU A 317 -12.96 5.48 23.10
C LEU A 317 -11.73 6.01 22.31
N ARG A 318 -10.61 6.07 22.99
CA ARG A 318 -9.32 6.49 22.41
C ARG A 318 -8.29 5.39 22.60
N ILE A 319 -7.40 5.25 21.63
CA ILE A 319 -6.29 4.31 21.71
C ILE A 319 -5.44 4.64 22.96
N GLY A 320 -5.03 3.62 23.70
CA GLY A 320 -4.24 3.76 24.91
C GLY A 320 -5.06 3.85 26.20
N MET A 321 -6.41 3.98 26.13
CA MET A 321 -7.24 3.92 27.33
C MET A 321 -7.11 2.58 28.03
N SER A 322 -7.01 2.59 29.36
CA SER A 322 -6.96 1.41 30.19
C SER A 322 -8.33 0.77 30.36
N ALA A 323 -8.35 -0.54 30.45
CA ALA A 323 -9.57 -1.33 30.61
C ALA A 323 -9.37 -2.52 31.55
N VAL A 324 -10.45 -2.94 32.17
CA VAL A 324 -10.56 -4.22 32.87
C VAL A 324 -11.45 -5.14 32.03
N THR A 325 -10.93 -6.33 31.70
CA THR A 325 -11.67 -7.30 30.89
C THR A 325 -11.94 -8.58 31.69
N THR A 326 -13.15 -9.09 31.54
CA THR A 326 -13.58 -10.36 32.19
C THR A 326 -14.11 -11.30 31.11
N VAL A 327 -13.37 -12.36 30.86
CA VAL A 327 -13.79 -13.45 29.93
C VAL A 327 -14.70 -14.40 30.68
N LEU A 328 -15.85 -14.72 30.05
CA LEU A 328 -16.80 -15.71 30.54
C LEU A 328 -16.39 -17.07 29.99
N VAL A 329 -15.79 -17.90 30.84
CA VAL A 329 -15.39 -19.26 30.48
C VAL A 329 -16.47 -20.25 30.95
N LYS A 330 -16.72 -21.26 30.13
CA LYS A 330 -17.67 -22.34 30.49
C LYS A 330 -16.97 -23.41 31.29
#